data_0916cd9c6022dab4b4d3a13b993d795c
#
_entry.id   0916cd9c6022dab4b4d3a13b993d795c
#
_cell.length_a   1.000
_cell.length_b   1.000
_cell.length_c   1.000
_cell.angle_alpha   90.00
_cell.angle_beta   90.00
_cell.angle_gamma   90.00
#
_symmetry.space_group_name_H-M   'P 1'
#
loop_
_entity.id
_entity.type
_entity.pdbx_description
1 polymer ?
#
loop_
_entity_poly.entity_id
_entity_poly.type
_entity_poly.pdbx_seq_one_letter_code
_entity_poly.pdbx_strand_id
1 'polypeptide(L)'
;MVDKSDLLRPVDVATRIGAVLFTVGQVCTIAGITKMQLDLWTVRAAIPTLGAKQRLYDADAVEHVMLIAQARDLGFSVDAAIEAAAAFRARTTRVRPGAIAA
;
A
#
# COMPACT_ATOMS: atom_id res chain seq x y z
N MET A 1 10.71 -0.39 22.87
CA MET A 1 9.31 -0.11 22.47
C MET A 1 9.11 -0.43 21.01
N VAL A 2 8.05 -1.08 20.69
CA VAL A 2 7.78 -1.51 19.31
C VAL A 2 7.16 -0.37 18.51
N ASP A 3 7.71 -0.07 17.34
CA ASP A 3 7.14 0.90 16.42
C ASP A 3 5.85 0.30 15.83
N LYS A 4 4.87 1.14 15.54
CA LYS A 4 3.63 0.69 14.92
C LYS A 4 3.88 -0.05 13.62
N SER A 5 4.87 0.39 12.84
CA SER A 5 5.19 -0.24 11.57
C SER A 5 5.77 -1.65 11.74
N ASP A 6 6.29 -1.99 12.91
CA ASP A 6 6.84 -3.32 13.17
C ASP A 6 5.74 -4.39 13.22
N LEU A 7 4.49 -4.00 13.37
CA LEU A 7 3.36 -4.92 13.38
C LEU A 7 2.91 -5.31 11.98
N LEU A 8 3.36 -4.59 10.97
CA LEU A 8 2.97 -4.86 9.60
C LEU A 8 3.80 -5.96 8.99
N ARG A 9 3.19 -6.69 8.05
CA ARG A 9 3.85 -7.76 7.31
C ARG A 9 4.03 -7.38 5.86
N PRO A 10 5.13 -7.79 5.21
CA PRO A 10 5.33 -7.50 3.81
C PRO A 10 4.20 -8.02 2.95
N VAL A 11 3.87 -7.26 1.91
CA VAL A 11 2.91 -7.67 0.90
C VAL A 11 3.67 -7.79 -0.41
N ASP A 12 3.66 -8.98 -0.99
CA ASP A 12 4.48 -9.29 -2.16
C ASP A 12 3.58 -9.49 -3.38
N VAL A 13 3.04 -8.39 -3.88
CA VAL A 13 2.18 -8.41 -5.07
C VAL A 13 3.01 -8.48 -6.35
N ALA A 14 4.07 -7.68 -6.42
CA ALA A 14 4.87 -7.57 -7.65
C ALA A 14 5.54 -8.88 -8.04
N THR A 15 6.05 -9.63 -7.08
CA THR A 15 6.72 -10.90 -7.34
C THR A 15 5.76 -11.93 -7.89
N ARG A 16 4.51 -11.92 -7.43
CA ARG A 16 3.53 -12.91 -7.87
C ARG A 16 2.89 -12.59 -9.20
N ILE A 17 2.61 -11.32 -9.42
CA ILE A 17 1.79 -10.88 -10.56
C ILE A 17 2.62 -10.20 -11.63
N GLY A 18 3.76 -9.63 -11.27
CA GLY A 18 4.61 -8.91 -12.21
C GLY A 18 4.08 -7.51 -12.49
N ALA A 19 4.30 -7.04 -13.71
CA ALA A 19 3.96 -5.67 -14.11
C ALA A 19 2.51 -5.57 -14.56
N VAL A 20 1.56 -5.75 -13.65
CA VAL A 20 0.13 -5.68 -13.93
C VAL A 20 -0.45 -4.42 -13.31
N LEU A 21 -1.44 -3.83 -13.97
CA LEU A 21 -2.18 -2.69 -13.45
C LEU A 21 -3.55 -3.18 -12.96
N PHE A 22 -4.02 -2.57 -11.87
CA PHE A 22 -5.25 -2.95 -11.21
C PHE A 22 -6.25 -1.81 -11.25
N THR A 23 -7.52 -2.15 -11.48
CA THR A 23 -8.61 -1.17 -11.43
C THR A 23 -8.98 -0.88 -9.98
N VAL A 24 -9.74 0.20 -9.78
CA VAL A 24 -10.28 0.55 -8.45
C VAL A 24 -11.02 -0.64 -7.84
N GLY A 25 -11.90 -1.28 -8.64
CA GLY A 25 -12.67 -2.42 -8.13
C GLY A 25 -11.80 -3.59 -7.72
N GLN A 26 -10.76 -3.87 -8.51
CA GLN A 26 -9.83 -4.96 -8.18
C GLN A 26 -9.07 -4.68 -6.90
N VAL A 27 -8.60 -3.45 -6.71
CA VAL A 27 -7.88 -3.08 -5.49
C VAL A 27 -8.80 -3.21 -4.28
N CYS A 28 -10.04 -2.74 -4.38
CA CYS A 28 -11.01 -2.86 -3.30
C CYS A 28 -11.23 -4.32 -2.90
N THR A 29 -11.36 -5.20 -3.88
CA THR A 29 -11.54 -6.63 -3.65
C THR A 29 -10.31 -7.24 -2.98
N ILE A 30 -9.12 -6.92 -3.49
CA ILE A 30 -7.87 -7.47 -2.98
C ILE A 30 -7.62 -7.02 -1.53
N ALA A 31 -7.84 -5.75 -1.25
CA ALA A 31 -7.58 -5.19 0.07
C ALA A 31 -8.75 -5.36 1.05
N GLY A 32 -9.91 -5.75 0.56
CA GLY A 32 -11.09 -5.91 1.40
C GLY A 32 -11.62 -4.59 1.93
N ILE A 33 -11.63 -3.56 1.09
CA ILE A 33 -12.04 -2.22 1.48
C ILE A 33 -13.10 -1.68 0.52
N THR A 34 -13.77 -0.61 0.94
CA THR A 34 -14.75 0.07 0.10
C THR A 34 -14.07 1.05 -0.85
N LYS A 35 -14.79 1.44 -1.89
CA LYS A 35 -14.28 2.45 -2.82
C LYS A 35 -14.04 3.78 -2.09
N MET A 36 -14.90 4.13 -1.15
CA MET A 36 -14.74 5.36 -0.37
C MET A 36 -13.43 5.34 0.43
N GLN A 37 -13.12 4.20 1.05
CA GLN A 37 -11.86 4.05 1.78
C GLN A 37 -10.67 4.17 0.84
N LEU A 38 -10.75 3.52 -0.32
CA LEU A 38 -9.66 3.59 -1.29
C LEU A 38 -9.44 5.02 -1.78
N ASP A 39 -10.52 5.73 -2.09
CA ASP A 39 -10.43 7.11 -2.54
C ASP A 39 -9.76 7.98 -1.48
N LEU A 40 -10.18 7.85 -0.23
CA LEU A 40 -9.63 8.63 0.88
C LEU A 40 -8.15 8.32 1.09
N TRP A 41 -7.79 7.04 1.14
CA TRP A 41 -6.40 6.63 1.40
C TRP A 41 -5.47 7.02 0.25
N THR A 42 -5.96 6.92 -0.98
CA THR A 42 -5.17 7.30 -2.15
C THR A 42 -4.73 8.77 -2.05
N VAL A 43 -5.65 9.63 -1.66
CA VAL A 43 -5.36 11.07 -1.52
C VAL A 43 -4.49 11.33 -0.30
N ARG A 44 -4.88 10.80 0.86
CA ARG A 44 -4.21 11.13 2.12
C ARG A 44 -2.80 10.55 2.20
N ALA A 45 -2.59 9.38 1.64
CA ALA A 45 -1.27 8.74 1.63
C ALA A 45 -0.47 9.12 0.38
N ALA A 46 -1.02 9.95 -0.49
CA ALA A 46 -0.38 10.37 -1.74
C ALA A 46 0.07 9.19 -2.58
N ILE A 47 -0.80 8.20 -2.73
CA ILE A 47 -0.50 7.01 -3.51
C ILE A 47 -0.59 7.36 -5.00
N PRO A 48 0.48 7.15 -5.79
CA PRO A 48 0.43 7.47 -7.22
C PRO A 48 -0.51 6.53 -7.97
N THR A 49 -1.23 7.07 -8.93
CA THR A 49 -2.10 6.28 -9.80
C THR A 49 -1.77 6.59 -11.25
N LEU A 50 -2.22 5.70 -12.13
CA LEU A 50 -1.97 5.79 -13.56
C LEU A 50 -3.30 5.86 -14.31
N GLY A 51 -3.23 6.17 -15.61
CA GLY A 51 -4.41 6.19 -16.47
C GLY A 51 -5.08 7.54 -16.54
N ALA A 52 -5.49 7.93 -17.75
CA ALA A 52 -6.12 9.22 -18.01
C ALA A 52 -7.63 9.18 -17.79
N LYS A 53 -8.29 8.12 -18.22
CA LYS A 53 -9.74 8.00 -18.11
C LYS A 53 -10.18 7.14 -16.93
N GLN A 54 -9.38 6.16 -16.59
CA GLN A 54 -9.68 5.22 -15.53
C GLN A 54 -8.48 5.18 -14.60
N ARG A 55 -8.74 5.32 -13.30
CA ARG A 55 -7.67 5.28 -12.32
C ARG A 55 -7.18 3.84 -12.17
N LEU A 56 -5.88 3.66 -12.35
CA LEU A 56 -5.23 2.35 -12.25
C LEU A 56 -4.14 2.41 -11.19
N TYR A 57 -3.91 1.26 -10.55
CA TYR A 57 -2.90 1.10 -9.51
C TYR A 57 -1.88 0.08 -9.97
N ASP A 58 -0.60 0.37 -9.82
CA ASP A 58 0.44 -0.63 -10.07
C ASP A 58 0.61 -1.50 -8.81
N ALA A 59 1.47 -2.52 -8.91
CA ALA A 59 1.68 -3.45 -7.80
C ALA A 59 2.17 -2.73 -6.55
N ASP A 60 3.04 -1.74 -6.71
CA ASP A 60 3.57 -0.97 -5.59
C ASP A 60 2.46 -0.20 -4.86
N ALA A 61 1.56 0.41 -5.63
CA ALA A 61 0.42 1.13 -5.06
C ALA A 61 -0.52 0.18 -4.33
N VAL A 62 -0.76 -1.01 -4.90
CA VAL A 62 -1.61 -2.02 -4.25
C VAL A 62 -0.99 -2.46 -2.92
N GLU A 63 0.32 -2.69 -2.89
CA GLU A 63 1.02 -3.04 -1.65
C GLU A 63 0.83 -1.96 -0.59
N HIS A 64 0.93 -0.69 -0.99
CA HIS A 64 0.73 0.43 -0.08
C HIS A 64 -0.68 0.40 0.54
N VAL A 65 -1.70 0.23 -0.31
CA VAL A 65 -3.08 0.14 0.16
C VAL A 65 -3.25 -1.03 1.13
N MET A 66 -2.68 -2.17 0.81
CA MET A 66 -2.80 -3.36 1.65
C MET A 66 -2.12 -3.18 3.01
N LEU A 67 -1.00 -2.45 3.06
CA LEU A 67 -0.34 -2.16 4.33
C LEU A 67 -1.22 -1.27 5.21
N ILE A 68 -1.88 -0.27 4.62
CA ILE A 68 -2.81 0.57 5.37
C ILE A 68 -3.97 -0.28 5.89
N ALA A 69 -4.49 -1.18 5.06
CA ALA A 69 -5.59 -2.07 5.46
C ALA A 69 -5.18 -2.96 6.63
N GLN A 70 -3.96 -3.52 6.61
CA GLN A 70 -3.44 -4.30 7.73
C GLN A 70 -3.45 -3.50 9.03
N ALA A 71 -2.94 -2.28 8.98
CA ALA A 71 -2.88 -1.43 10.16
C ALA A 71 -4.28 -1.10 10.68
N ARG A 72 -5.22 -0.86 9.77
CA ARG A 72 -6.62 -0.65 10.17
C ARG A 72 -7.20 -1.88 10.86
N ASP A 73 -6.90 -3.07 10.33
CA ASP A 73 -7.37 -4.32 10.93
C ASP A 73 -6.77 -4.56 12.31
N LEU A 74 -5.59 -4.01 12.57
CA LEU A 74 -4.96 -4.06 13.89
C LEU A 74 -5.55 -3.04 14.86
N GLY A 75 -6.49 -2.21 14.41
CA GLY A 75 -7.16 -1.24 15.27
C GLY A 75 -6.60 0.18 15.21
N PHE A 76 -5.66 0.44 14.31
CA PHE A 76 -5.09 1.79 14.17
C PHE A 76 -6.12 2.73 13.53
N SER A 77 -6.08 4.00 13.91
CA SER A 77 -6.85 5.03 13.22
C SER A 77 -6.34 5.16 11.79
N VAL A 78 -7.11 5.82 10.92
CA VAL A 78 -6.69 6.03 9.53
C VAL A 78 -5.34 6.75 9.49
N ASP A 79 -5.18 7.81 10.25
CA ASP A 79 -3.92 8.57 10.26
C ASP A 79 -2.75 7.73 10.76
N ALA A 80 -2.95 6.99 11.84
CA ALA A 80 -1.91 6.11 12.38
C ALA A 80 -1.57 4.99 11.40
N ALA A 81 -2.59 4.46 10.71
CA ALA A 81 -2.37 3.41 9.71
C ALA A 81 -1.54 3.92 8.54
N ILE A 82 -1.82 5.13 8.08
CA ILE A 82 -1.07 5.74 6.98
C ILE A 82 0.38 5.99 7.40
N GLU A 83 0.59 6.48 8.62
CA GLU A 83 1.95 6.70 9.14
C GLU A 83 2.71 5.37 9.26
N ALA A 84 2.07 4.34 9.79
CA ALA A 84 2.70 3.04 9.96
C ALA A 84 3.09 2.43 8.62
N ALA A 85 2.21 2.53 7.63
CA ALA A 85 2.48 2.02 6.29
C ALA A 85 3.65 2.79 5.65
N ALA A 86 3.68 4.10 5.79
CA ALA A 86 4.76 4.92 5.24
C ALA A 86 6.10 4.56 5.89
N ALA A 87 6.13 4.39 7.20
CA ALA A 87 7.35 4.02 7.91
C ALA A 87 7.83 2.62 7.50
N PHE A 88 6.91 1.68 7.36
CA PHE A 88 7.25 0.34 6.91
C PHE A 88 7.86 0.36 5.51
N ARG A 89 7.25 1.09 4.59
CA ARG A 89 7.73 1.17 3.22
C ARG A 89 9.10 1.84 3.13
N ALA A 90 9.32 2.91 3.88
CA ALA A 90 10.60 3.62 3.91
C ALA A 90 11.71 2.68 4.39
N ARG A 91 11.45 1.91 5.42
CA ARG A 91 12.40 0.96 5.99
C ARG A 91 12.70 -0.17 5.01
N THR A 92 11.66 -0.72 4.39
CA THR A 92 11.80 -1.82 3.45
C THR A 92 12.55 -1.39 2.20
N THR A 93 12.26 -0.20 1.70
CA THR A 93 12.93 0.34 0.52
C THR A 93 14.44 0.49 0.76
N ARG A 94 14.83 0.93 1.94
CA ARG A 94 16.24 1.13 2.26
C ARG A 94 17.04 -0.16 2.28
N VAL A 95 16.41 -1.28 2.62
CA VAL A 95 17.11 -2.57 2.72
C VAL A 95 16.94 -3.41 1.48
N ARG A 96 16.21 -2.93 0.49
CA ARG A 96 15.96 -3.70 -0.73
C ARG A 96 17.28 -3.84 -1.52
N PRO A 97 17.70 -5.08 -1.83
CA PRO A 97 18.97 -5.31 -2.52
C PRO A 97 19.09 -4.60 -3.86
N GLY A 98 18.00 -4.54 -4.61
CA GLY A 98 18.02 -3.88 -5.92
C GLY A 98 18.35 -2.39 -5.84
N ALA A 99 17.98 -1.73 -4.76
CA ALA A 99 18.28 -0.32 -4.58
C ALA A 99 19.76 -0.08 -4.31
N ILE A 100 20.44 -1.06 -3.73
CA ILE A 100 21.85 -0.96 -3.40
C ILE A 100 22.71 -1.25 -4.61
N ALA A 101 22.26 -2.13 -5.47
CA ALA A 101 23.02 -2.57 -6.62
C ALA A 101 23.20 -1.48 -7.67
N ALA A 102 22.50 -0.42 -7.54
CA ALA A 102 22.58 0.69 -8.49
C ALA A 102 23.95 1.34 -8.50
#